data_1a271e742da0da9335f026ec9c1f92b7
#
_entry.id   1a271e742da0da9335f026ec9c1f92b7
#
_cell.length_a   1.000
_cell.length_b   1.000
_cell.length_c   1.000
_cell.angle_alpha   90.00
_cell.angle_beta   90.00
_cell.angle_gamma   90.00
#
_symmetry.space_group_name_H-M   'P 1'
#
loop_
_entity.id
_entity.type
_entity.pdbx_description
1 polymer ?
#
loop_
_entity_poly.entity_id
_entity_poly.type
_entity_poly.pdbx_seq_one_letter_code
_entity_poly.pdbx_strand_id
1 'polypeptide(L)'
;MEKAREFQKNIYFCFIDCAKAFDCVDHNKLWKILKDVGIPDHLTCLLRNLYAGQEATVRTRHGTTDWFQIGNALCQGCILSSCLFNFCAEYTMGNAGLDEAQAGINIAGTNINNLRYADYTTLMAKSKEQKSLLMKVKEESEKVSLKLNIQKTKIMASGPIIPWQIDGETMETVTDFILEGSKITANGDCSHEIKDACSLEEKL
;
A
#
# COMPACT_ATOMS: atom_id res chain seq x y z
N MET A 1 18.18 6.04 5.35
CA MET A 1 19.23 5.32 4.59
C MET A 1 20.62 5.78 5.02
N GLU A 2 20.99 7.07 4.92
CA GLU A 2 22.33 7.59 5.27
C GLU A 2 22.85 7.10 6.63
N LYS A 3 22.10 7.33 7.72
CA LYS A 3 22.51 6.87 9.04
C LYS A 3 22.69 5.36 9.16
N ALA A 4 21.89 4.58 8.46
CA ALA A 4 22.08 3.13 8.46
C ALA A 4 23.41 2.74 7.79
N ARG A 5 23.77 3.45 6.73
CA ARG A 5 25.05 3.29 6.04
C ARG A 5 26.23 3.70 6.92
N GLU A 6 26.15 4.84 7.61
CA GLU A 6 27.16 5.28 8.56
C GLU A 6 27.44 4.23 9.65
N PHE A 7 26.39 3.60 10.15
CA PHE A 7 26.48 2.56 11.18
C PHE A 7 26.58 1.14 10.62
N GLN A 8 26.79 0.96 9.30
CA GLN A 8 26.89 -0.34 8.61
C GLN A 8 25.72 -1.28 8.94
N LYS A 9 24.52 -0.73 9.12
CA LYS A 9 23.29 -1.50 9.39
C LYS A 9 22.51 -1.69 8.10
N ASN A 10 22.17 -2.93 7.81
CA ASN A 10 21.30 -3.22 6.68
C ASN A 10 19.87 -2.80 6.99
N ILE A 11 19.21 -2.18 6.02
CA ILE A 11 17.80 -1.86 6.03
C ILE A 11 17.17 -2.50 4.80
N TYR A 12 16.02 -3.10 5.00
CA TYR A 12 15.24 -3.74 3.97
C TYR A 12 13.92 -2.99 3.80
N PHE A 13 13.56 -2.69 2.57
CA PHE A 13 12.29 -2.08 2.17
C PHE A 13 11.53 -3.06 1.28
N CYS A 14 10.22 -3.15 1.49
CA CYS A 14 9.31 -3.82 0.59
C CYS A 14 8.21 -2.83 0.22
N PHE A 15 8.19 -2.42 -1.04
CA PHE A 15 7.17 -1.53 -1.60
C PHE A 15 6.04 -2.40 -2.13
N ILE A 16 4.93 -2.41 -1.40
CA ILE A 16 3.75 -3.23 -1.71
C ILE A 16 2.84 -2.46 -2.65
N ASP A 17 2.45 -3.11 -3.73
CA ASP A 17 1.38 -2.67 -4.63
C ASP A 17 0.18 -3.60 -4.49
N CYS A 18 -1.01 -3.05 -4.40
CA CYS A 18 -2.25 -3.82 -4.38
C CYS A 18 -2.84 -3.93 -5.78
N ALA A 19 -3.13 -5.14 -6.22
CA ALA A 19 -3.75 -5.37 -7.53
C ALA A 19 -5.17 -4.81 -7.54
N LYS A 20 -5.42 -3.80 -8.41
CA LYS A 20 -6.75 -3.19 -8.57
C LYS A 20 -7.38 -2.80 -7.24
N ALA A 21 -6.65 -2.09 -6.39
CA ALA A 21 -6.98 -1.80 -5.00
C ALA A 21 -8.45 -1.41 -4.78
N PHE A 22 -8.94 -0.41 -5.52
CA PHE A 22 -10.33 0.06 -5.42
C PHE A 22 -11.35 -0.91 -6.03
N ASP A 23 -10.98 -1.62 -7.09
CA ASP A 23 -11.89 -2.53 -7.82
C ASP A 23 -12.11 -3.86 -7.08
N CYS A 24 -11.21 -4.23 -6.18
CA CYS A 24 -11.23 -5.51 -5.47
C CYS A 24 -11.95 -5.45 -4.12
N VAL A 25 -12.36 -4.28 -3.65
CA VAL A 25 -13.02 -4.14 -2.34
C VAL A 25 -14.39 -4.81 -2.38
N ASP A 26 -14.57 -5.86 -1.58
CA ASP A 26 -15.85 -6.51 -1.36
C ASP A 26 -16.69 -5.71 -0.36
N HIS A 27 -17.86 -5.22 -0.80
CA HIS A 27 -18.72 -4.40 0.03
C HIS A 27 -19.16 -5.11 1.32
N ASN A 28 -19.44 -6.43 1.29
CA ASN A 28 -19.89 -7.16 2.47
C ASN A 28 -18.77 -7.23 3.54
N LYS A 29 -17.53 -7.43 3.08
CA LYS A 29 -16.35 -7.41 3.95
C LYS A 29 -16.08 -6.00 4.48
N LEU A 30 -16.21 -4.98 3.63
CA LEU A 30 -16.08 -3.58 4.03
C LEU A 30 -17.05 -3.21 5.14
N TRP A 31 -18.35 -3.57 5.02
CA TRP A 31 -19.33 -3.26 6.05
C TRP A 31 -19.03 -3.95 7.37
N LYS A 32 -18.47 -5.14 7.34
CA LYS A 32 -18.00 -5.84 8.54
C LYS A 32 -16.81 -5.10 9.16
N ILE A 33 -15.82 -4.71 8.36
CA ILE A 33 -14.67 -3.95 8.83
C ILE A 33 -15.12 -2.66 9.51
N LEU A 34 -16.02 -1.87 8.90
CA LEU A 34 -16.51 -0.63 9.48
C LEU A 34 -17.16 -0.85 10.84
N LYS A 35 -17.91 -1.95 11.01
CA LYS A 35 -18.49 -2.32 12.28
C LYS A 35 -17.41 -2.71 13.31
N ASP A 36 -16.43 -3.51 12.91
CA ASP A 36 -15.35 -3.99 13.77
C ASP A 36 -14.45 -2.82 14.28
N VAL A 37 -14.27 -1.78 13.46
CA VAL A 37 -13.54 -0.56 13.86
C VAL A 37 -14.40 0.47 14.61
N GLY A 38 -15.67 0.13 14.89
CA GLY A 38 -16.54 0.94 15.75
C GLY A 38 -17.35 2.03 15.02
N ILE A 39 -17.50 1.97 13.70
CA ILE A 39 -18.39 2.88 12.98
C ILE A 39 -19.84 2.54 13.33
N PRO A 40 -20.64 3.54 13.75
CA PRO A 40 -22.03 3.32 14.14
C PRO A 40 -22.90 2.70 13.03
N ASP A 41 -23.81 1.79 13.41
CA ASP A 41 -24.64 1.04 12.47
C ASP A 41 -25.45 1.94 11.53
N HIS A 42 -25.95 3.09 12.00
CA HIS A 42 -26.73 4.02 11.17
C HIS A 42 -25.88 4.64 10.04
N LEU A 43 -24.59 4.93 10.28
CA LEU A 43 -23.67 5.43 9.26
C LEU A 43 -23.30 4.31 8.27
N THR A 44 -23.05 3.11 8.77
CA THR A 44 -22.82 1.95 7.90
C THR A 44 -24.03 1.66 7.01
N CYS A 45 -25.25 1.82 7.53
CA CYS A 45 -26.48 1.69 6.73
C CYS A 45 -26.59 2.75 5.63
N LEU A 46 -26.26 4.01 5.94
CA LEU A 46 -26.23 5.08 4.94
C LEU A 46 -25.22 4.79 3.82
N LEU A 47 -24.03 4.31 4.18
CA LEU A 47 -23.02 3.91 3.22
C LEU A 47 -23.48 2.76 2.34
N ARG A 48 -24.10 1.73 2.93
CA ARG A 48 -24.69 0.61 2.16
C ARG A 48 -25.70 1.11 1.14
N ASN A 49 -26.60 2.01 1.55
CA ASN A 49 -27.60 2.57 0.65
C ASN A 49 -26.98 3.39 -0.48
N LEU A 50 -25.89 4.11 -0.20
CA LEU A 50 -25.17 4.90 -1.19
C LEU A 50 -24.52 4.01 -2.28
N TYR A 51 -24.01 2.83 -1.87
CA TYR A 51 -23.38 1.88 -2.79
C TYR A 51 -24.35 0.85 -3.38
N ALA A 52 -25.58 0.75 -2.86
CA ALA A 52 -26.57 -0.18 -3.35
C ALA A 52 -27.12 0.28 -4.71
N GLY A 53 -27.14 -0.64 -5.68
CA GLY A 53 -27.75 -0.38 -6.98
C GLY A 53 -27.06 0.70 -7.81
N GLN A 54 -25.78 0.94 -7.59
CA GLN A 54 -25.01 1.85 -8.43
C GLN A 54 -24.89 1.31 -9.85
N GLU A 55 -25.14 2.18 -10.80
CA GLU A 55 -25.04 1.90 -12.23
C GLU A 55 -24.04 2.83 -12.89
N ALA A 56 -23.41 2.36 -13.94
CA ALA A 56 -22.49 3.15 -14.74
C ALA A 56 -22.76 2.98 -16.23
N THR A 57 -22.30 3.96 -16.99
CA THR A 57 -22.26 3.92 -18.45
C THR A 57 -20.91 4.49 -18.90
N VAL A 58 -20.40 4.02 -20.02
CA VAL A 58 -19.12 4.48 -20.57
C VAL A 58 -19.37 5.24 -21.85
N ARG A 59 -18.87 6.48 -21.91
CA ARG A 59 -18.89 7.30 -23.11
C ARG A 59 -17.67 6.97 -23.97
N THR A 60 -17.91 6.48 -25.17
CA THR A 60 -16.88 6.16 -26.18
C THR A 60 -16.96 7.14 -27.34
N ARG A 61 -16.00 7.07 -28.27
CA ARG A 61 -16.07 7.83 -29.54
C ARG A 61 -17.25 7.42 -30.43
N HIS A 62 -17.81 6.24 -30.22
CA HIS A 62 -18.91 5.67 -31.04
C HIS A 62 -20.27 5.77 -30.38
N GLY A 63 -20.35 6.41 -29.21
CA GLY A 63 -21.60 6.57 -28.44
C GLY A 63 -21.43 6.18 -26.98
N THR A 64 -22.53 6.08 -26.28
CA THR A 64 -22.58 5.69 -24.86
C THR A 64 -23.05 4.23 -24.77
N THR A 65 -22.45 3.45 -23.89
CA THR A 65 -22.90 2.08 -23.62
C THR A 65 -24.24 2.05 -22.94
N ASP A 66 -24.91 0.90 -22.92
CA ASP A 66 -26.03 0.68 -22.02
C ASP A 66 -25.59 0.78 -20.56
N TRP A 67 -26.53 1.07 -19.67
CA TRP A 67 -26.28 1.10 -18.23
C TRP A 67 -25.99 -0.31 -17.73
N PHE A 68 -24.98 -0.43 -16.90
CA PHE A 68 -24.61 -1.69 -16.23
C PHE A 68 -24.41 -1.46 -14.74
N GLN A 69 -24.76 -2.47 -13.96
CA GLN A 69 -24.64 -2.39 -12.50
C GLN A 69 -23.19 -2.57 -12.05
N ILE A 70 -22.79 -1.76 -11.06
CA ILE A 70 -21.51 -1.88 -10.35
C ILE A 70 -21.77 -2.78 -9.14
N GLY A 71 -21.29 -4.04 -9.21
CA GLY A 71 -21.53 -5.02 -8.14
C GLY A 71 -20.65 -4.84 -6.92
N ASN A 72 -19.36 -4.71 -7.16
CA ASN A 72 -18.30 -4.50 -6.14
C ASN A 72 -17.42 -3.37 -6.64
N ALA A 73 -16.59 -2.83 -5.80
CA ALA A 73 -15.62 -1.78 -6.05
C ALA A 73 -15.96 -0.44 -5.41
N LEU A 74 -14.93 0.33 -5.17
CA LEU A 74 -15.04 1.71 -4.72
C LEU A 74 -14.85 2.64 -5.92
N CYS A 75 -15.71 3.67 -6.04
CA CYS A 75 -15.62 4.65 -7.13
C CYS A 75 -14.28 5.39 -7.11
N GLN A 76 -13.51 5.31 -8.20
CA GLN A 76 -12.30 6.10 -8.35
C GLN A 76 -12.66 7.59 -8.47
N GLY A 77 -11.87 8.46 -7.83
CA GLY A 77 -12.10 9.91 -7.80
C GLY A 77 -13.13 10.38 -6.77
N CYS A 78 -13.69 9.50 -5.96
CA CYS A 78 -14.57 9.84 -4.86
C CYS A 78 -13.76 9.91 -3.54
N ILE A 79 -13.86 11.02 -2.80
CA ILE A 79 -13.19 11.20 -1.49
C ILE A 79 -13.61 10.10 -0.51
N LEU A 80 -14.89 9.74 -0.49
CA LEU A 80 -15.43 8.70 0.38
C LEU A 80 -14.80 7.34 0.10
N SER A 81 -14.57 7.00 -1.17
CA SER A 81 -13.92 5.75 -1.57
C SER A 81 -12.51 5.63 -1.03
N SER A 82 -11.74 6.71 -1.06
CA SER A 82 -10.40 6.74 -0.48
C SER A 82 -10.41 6.52 1.03
N CYS A 83 -11.36 7.15 1.75
CA CYS A 83 -11.54 6.91 3.18
C CYS A 83 -11.91 5.45 3.48
N LEU A 84 -12.84 4.88 2.73
CA LEU A 84 -13.26 3.49 2.91
C LEU A 84 -12.14 2.49 2.62
N PHE A 85 -11.35 2.76 1.57
CA PHE A 85 -10.16 1.97 1.28
C PHE A 85 -9.13 2.04 2.41
N ASN A 86 -8.89 3.24 2.97
CA ASN A 86 -7.99 3.41 4.10
C ASN A 86 -8.45 2.61 5.33
N PHE A 87 -9.75 2.52 5.61
CA PHE A 87 -10.25 1.63 6.68
C PHE A 87 -9.90 0.18 6.43
N CYS A 88 -10.05 -0.31 5.19
CA CYS A 88 -9.64 -1.68 4.85
C CYS A 88 -8.14 -1.89 5.03
N ALA A 89 -7.32 -0.94 4.59
CA ALA A 89 -5.87 -1.01 4.72
C ALA A 89 -5.43 -0.99 6.20
N GLU A 90 -5.96 -0.07 7.00
CA GLU A 90 -5.68 0.03 8.44
C GLU A 90 -6.08 -1.26 9.18
N TYR A 91 -7.29 -1.78 8.92
CA TYR A 91 -7.77 -3.02 9.51
C TYR A 91 -6.85 -4.19 9.17
N THR A 92 -6.43 -4.30 7.91
CA THR A 92 -5.52 -5.35 7.44
C THR A 92 -4.17 -5.26 8.16
N MET A 93 -3.59 -4.07 8.24
CA MET A 93 -2.28 -3.88 8.87
C MET A 93 -2.32 -4.10 10.38
N GLY A 94 -3.38 -3.67 11.05
CA GLY A 94 -3.60 -3.95 12.49
C GLY A 94 -3.68 -5.45 12.75
N ASN A 95 -4.46 -6.20 11.96
CA ASN A 95 -4.59 -7.65 12.11
C ASN A 95 -3.30 -8.41 11.74
N ALA A 96 -2.48 -7.87 10.85
CA ALA A 96 -1.15 -8.44 10.56
C ALA A 96 -0.17 -8.32 11.74
N GLY A 97 -0.55 -7.63 12.82
CA GLY A 97 0.27 -7.47 14.02
C GLY A 97 1.55 -6.67 13.77
N LEU A 98 1.50 -5.73 12.82
CA LEU A 98 2.67 -4.91 12.51
C LEU A 98 3.05 -3.99 13.67
N ASP A 99 2.07 -3.48 14.41
CA ASP A 99 2.29 -2.55 15.53
C ASP A 99 3.03 -3.23 16.69
N GLU A 100 2.86 -4.54 16.86
CA GLU A 100 3.53 -5.36 17.88
C GLU A 100 4.89 -5.88 17.42
N ALA A 101 5.19 -5.82 16.11
CA ALA A 101 6.39 -6.37 15.54
C ALA A 101 7.62 -5.50 15.86
N GLN A 102 8.60 -6.06 16.60
CA GLN A 102 9.88 -5.38 16.86
C GLN A 102 10.84 -5.34 15.66
N ALA A 103 10.39 -5.81 14.50
CA ALA A 103 11.19 -5.98 13.30
C ALA A 103 11.56 -4.67 12.59
N GLY A 104 10.94 -3.55 12.96
CA GLY A 104 11.09 -2.25 12.33
C GLY A 104 12.43 -1.56 12.55
N ILE A 105 12.53 -0.35 12.02
CA ILE A 105 13.67 0.54 12.18
C ILE A 105 13.40 1.50 13.34
N ASN A 106 14.31 1.57 14.30
CA ASN A 106 14.18 2.52 15.40
C ASN A 106 14.67 3.91 14.96
N ILE A 107 13.77 4.89 14.94
CA ILE A 107 14.06 6.28 14.64
C ILE A 107 13.63 7.13 15.84
N ALA A 108 14.57 7.80 16.47
CA ALA A 108 14.34 8.65 17.64
C ALA A 108 13.53 7.96 18.78
N GLY A 109 13.79 6.67 19.02
CA GLY A 109 13.10 5.89 20.05
C GLY A 109 11.82 5.22 19.60
N THR A 110 11.31 5.56 18.42
CA THR A 110 10.09 4.96 17.84
C THR A 110 10.45 3.85 16.87
N ASN A 111 9.83 2.68 17.01
CA ASN A 111 9.99 1.58 16.06
C ASN A 111 9.05 1.78 14.88
N ILE A 112 9.61 1.98 13.70
CA ILE A 112 8.86 2.16 12.45
C ILE A 112 9.10 0.94 11.57
N ASN A 113 8.05 0.17 11.30
CA ASN A 113 8.10 -1.02 10.48
C ASN A 113 7.27 -0.93 9.20
N ASN A 114 6.43 0.09 9.09
CA ASN A 114 5.66 0.39 7.89
C ASN A 114 5.46 1.89 7.69
N LEU A 115 5.28 2.30 6.44
CA LEU A 115 4.79 3.61 6.03
C LEU A 115 3.66 3.40 5.04
N ARG A 116 2.59 4.17 5.18
CA ARG A 116 1.39 4.04 4.33
C ARG A 116 0.99 5.39 3.78
N TYR A 117 0.67 5.39 2.51
CA TYR A 117 0.10 6.55 1.82
C TYR A 117 -0.83 6.06 0.71
N ALA A 118 -2.12 6.36 0.82
CA ALA A 118 -3.17 5.87 -0.07
C ALA A 118 -3.10 4.33 -0.22
N ASP A 119 -2.91 3.82 -1.43
CA ASP A 119 -2.77 2.40 -1.75
C ASP A 119 -1.31 1.89 -1.67
N TYR A 120 -0.36 2.77 -1.42
CA TYR A 120 1.05 2.40 -1.25
C TYR A 120 1.37 2.03 0.20
N THR A 121 1.94 0.87 0.38
CA THR A 121 2.47 0.43 1.68
C THR A 121 3.93 0.04 1.54
N THR A 122 4.76 0.62 2.38
CA THR A 122 6.18 0.25 2.46
C THR A 122 6.44 -0.42 3.80
N LEU A 123 6.87 -1.67 3.77
CA LEU A 123 7.36 -2.35 4.98
C LEU A 123 8.85 -2.08 5.14
N MET A 124 9.29 -1.92 6.38
CA MET A 124 10.68 -1.68 6.73
C MET A 124 11.14 -2.63 7.82
N ALA A 125 12.33 -3.21 7.67
CA ALA A 125 12.92 -4.08 8.66
C ALA A 125 14.45 -4.00 8.68
N LYS A 126 15.04 -4.44 9.80
CA LYS A 126 16.51 -4.55 9.99
C LYS A 126 17.05 -5.89 9.53
N SER A 127 16.19 -6.85 9.24
CA SER A 127 16.56 -8.23 9.02
C SER A 127 15.68 -8.92 7.98
N LYS A 128 15.98 -10.19 7.71
CA LYS A 128 15.18 -11.05 6.82
C LYS A 128 13.75 -11.32 7.34
N GLU A 129 13.41 -10.88 8.55
CA GLU A 129 12.06 -10.97 9.13
C GLU A 129 11.02 -10.20 8.30
N GLN A 130 11.46 -9.30 7.44
CA GLN A 130 10.58 -8.57 6.52
C GLN A 130 9.73 -9.50 5.64
N LYS A 131 10.29 -10.64 5.21
CA LYS A 131 9.50 -11.64 4.46
C LYS A 131 8.35 -12.19 5.29
N SER A 132 8.57 -12.44 6.58
CA SER A 132 7.50 -12.89 7.50
C SER A 132 6.42 -11.83 7.66
N LEU A 133 6.79 -10.56 7.79
CA LEU A 133 5.83 -9.45 7.83
C LEU A 133 5.01 -9.36 6.55
N LEU A 134 5.67 -9.46 5.39
CA LEU A 134 4.98 -9.43 4.11
C LEU A 134 3.98 -10.58 3.96
N MET A 135 4.34 -11.80 4.41
CA MET A 135 3.42 -12.95 4.37
C MET A 135 2.20 -12.73 5.25
N LYS A 136 2.36 -12.16 6.46
CA LYS A 136 1.23 -11.80 7.33
C LYS A 136 0.32 -10.76 6.67
N VAL A 137 0.90 -9.71 6.09
CA VAL A 137 0.13 -8.69 5.36
C VAL A 137 -0.63 -9.32 4.20
N LYS A 138 0.00 -10.22 3.44
CA LYS A 138 -0.64 -10.95 2.34
C LYS A 138 -1.85 -11.74 2.84
N GLU A 139 -1.69 -12.55 3.87
CA GLU A 139 -2.77 -13.38 4.44
C GLU A 139 -3.95 -12.52 4.92
N GLU A 140 -3.68 -11.43 5.66
CA GLU A 140 -4.74 -10.54 6.14
C GLU A 140 -5.41 -9.76 4.99
N SER A 141 -4.65 -9.34 3.99
CA SER A 141 -5.17 -8.66 2.80
C SER A 141 -6.13 -9.57 2.01
N GLU A 142 -5.80 -10.84 1.84
CA GLU A 142 -6.64 -11.81 1.14
C GLU A 142 -7.99 -12.05 1.85
N LYS A 143 -8.01 -12.00 3.18
CA LYS A 143 -9.26 -12.10 3.96
C LYS A 143 -10.26 -10.99 3.62
N VAL A 144 -9.76 -9.81 3.29
CA VAL A 144 -10.58 -8.64 2.91
C VAL A 144 -10.68 -8.43 1.39
N SER A 145 -10.29 -9.43 0.60
CA SER A 145 -10.29 -9.42 -0.88
C SER A 145 -9.26 -8.49 -1.52
N LEU A 146 -8.36 -7.91 -0.74
CA LEU A 146 -7.23 -7.16 -1.29
C LEU A 146 -6.10 -8.14 -1.65
N LYS A 147 -5.71 -8.15 -2.91
CA LYS A 147 -4.61 -9.03 -3.39
C LYS A 147 -3.36 -8.21 -3.64
N LEU A 148 -2.24 -8.70 -3.14
CA LEU A 148 -0.94 -8.12 -3.46
C LEU A 148 -0.60 -8.40 -4.93
N ASN A 149 -0.07 -7.39 -5.60
CA ASN A 149 0.50 -7.53 -6.93
C ASN A 149 1.98 -7.90 -6.79
N ILE A 150 2.29 -9.19 -6.81
CA ILE A 150 3.66 -9.69 -6.62
C ILE A 150 4.63 -9.11 -7.66
N GLN A 151 4.21 -8.98 -8.91
CA GLN A 151 5.06 -8.47 -10.00
C GLN A 151 5.40 -6.99 -9.83
N LYS A 152 4.50 -6.18 -9.26
CA LYS A 152 4.73 -4.75 -8.99
C LYS A 152 5.31 -4.50 -7.60
N THR A 153 5.17 -5.43 -6.69
CA THR A 153 5.79 -5.33 -5.36
C THR A 153 7.29 -5.48 -5.50
N LYS A 154 8.06 -4.53 -4.96
CA LYS A 154 9.51 -4.46 -5.12
C LYS A 154 10.22 -4.56 -3.78
N ILE A 155 11.41 -5.13 -3.80
CA ILE A 155 12.28 -5.22 -2.61
C ILE A 155 13.52 -4.40 -2.86
N MET A 156 13.94 -3.64 -1.86
CA MET A 156 15.19 -2.91 -1.87
C MET A 156 15.93 -3.14 -0.54
N ALA A 157 17.24 -3.25 -0.59
CA ALA A 157 18.05 -3.38 0.61
C ALA A 157 19.33 -2.55 0.48
N SER A 158 19.80 -1.99 1.62
CA SER A 158 21.09 -1.33 1.69
C SER A 158 22.28 -2.31 1.75
N GLY A 159 22.04 -3.62 1.81
CA GLY A 159 23.02 -4.69 1.84
C GLY A 159 22.62 -5.87 0.96
N PRO A 160 23.35 -6.99 1.05
CA PRO A 160 23.08 -8.16 0.23
C PRO A 160 21.67 -8.72 0.50
N ILE A 161 20.91 -8.94 -0.57
CA ILE A 161 19.58 -9.54 -0.51
C ILE A 161 19.48 -10.71 -1.48
N ILE A 162 18.81 -11.76 -1.04
CA ILE A 162 18.42 -12.89 -1.90
C ILE A 162 16.97 -12.61 -2.32
N PRO A 163 16.65 -12.68 -3.63
CA PRO A 163 15.29 -12.50 -4.09
C PRO A 163 14.31 -13.45 -3.37
N TRP A 164 13.15 -12.92 -2.99
CA TRP A 164 12.12 -13.73 -2.34
C TRP A 164 11.21 -14.34 -3.35
N GLN A 165 10.74 -15.54 -3.04
CA GLN A 165 9.67 -16.19 -3.79
C GLN A 165 8.40 -16.20 -2.95
N ILE A 166 7.29 -15.79 -3.56
CA ILE A 166 5.94 -15.80 -3.00
C ILE A 166 5.02 -16.40 -4.05
N ASP A 167 4.26 -17.42 -3.69
CA ASP A 167 3.35 -18.16 -4.59
C ASP A 167 4.02 -18.65 -5.89
N GLY A 168 5.30 -19.00 -5.82
CA GLY A 168 6.09 -19.45 -6.97
C GLY A 168 6.62 -18.32 -7.88
N GLU A 169 6.26 -17.07 -7.63
CA GLU A 169 6.79 -15.90 -8.33
C GLU A 169 7.98 -15.30 -7.58
N THR A 170 9.02 -14.93 -8.32
CA THR A 170 10.19 -14.26 -7.76
C THR A 170 9.96 -12.76 -7.73
N MET A 171 10.09 -12.16 -6.56
CA MET A 171 9.96 -10.72 -6.39
C MET A 171 11.20 -10.00 -6.96
N GLU A 172 10.95 -8.89 -7.63
CA GLU A 172 12.02 -8.06 -8.19
C GLU A 172 12.76 -7.31 -7.09
N THR A 173 14.08 -7.39 -7.14
CA THR A 173 14.97 -6.59 -6.30
C THR A 173 15.44 -5.38 -7.07
N VAL A 174 15.26 -4.18 -6.49
CA VAL A 174 15.59 -2.91 -7.12
C VAL A 174 16.67 -2.16 -6.34
N THR A 175 17.45 -1.35 -7.04
CA THR A 175 18.46 -0.45 -6.45
C THR A 175 17.92 0.93 -6.15
N ASP A 176 16.83 1.29 -6.80
CA ASP A 176 16.10 2.54 -6.56
C ASP A 176 14.59 2.33 -6.77
N PHE A 177 13.80 3.18 -6.14
CA PHE A 177 12.35 3.17 -6.24
C PHE A 177 11.81 4.59 -6.14
N ILE A 178 10.82 4.92 -6.97
CA ILE A 178 10.14 6.22 -6.89
C ILE A 178 8.89 6.04 -6.03
N LEU A 179 8.89 6.66 -4.85
CA LEU A 179 7.75 6.69 -3.93
C LEU A 179 7.23 8.13 -3.88
N GLU A 180 5.98 8.33 -4.27
CA GLU A 180 5.32 9.66 -4.26
C GLU A 180 6.14 10.76 -4.93
N GLY A 181 6.77 10.46 -6.06
CA GLY A 181 7.60 11.40 -6.81
C GLY A 181 9.03 11.55 -6.28
N SER A 182 9.36 10.99 -5.11
CA SER A 182 10.72 11.03 -4.56
C SER A 182 11.49 9.75 -4.84
N LYS A 183 12.71 9.87 -5.32
CA LYS A 183 13.58 8.74 -5.63
C LYS A 183 14.33 8.27 -4.38
N ILE A 184 14.02 7.06 -3.93
CA ILE A 184 14.71 6.39 -2.83
C ILE A 184 15.76 5.45 -3.44
N THR A 185 16.98 5.52 -2.98
CA THR A 185 18.09 4.69 -3.47
C THR A 185 18.63 3.77 -2.37
N ALA A 186 19.03 2.56 -2.74
CA ALA A 186 19.56 1.56 -1.81
C ALA A 186 20.88 2.02 -1.13
N ASN A 187 21.66 2.84 -1.82
CA ASN A 187 22.90 3.42 -1.29
C ASN A 187 22.69 4.72 -0.49
N GLY A 188 21.43 5.23 -0.41
CA GLY A 188 21.11 6.47 0.29
C GLY A 188 21.58 7.75 -0.43
N ASP A 189 21.93 7.68 -1.71
CA ASP A 189 22.31 8.86 -2.50
C ASP A 189 21.05 9.69 -2.82
N CYS A 190 21.00 10.92 -2.32
CA CYS A 190 19.93 11.89 -2.54
C CYS A 190 20.30 12.97 -3.59
N SER A 191 21.42 12.83 -4.28
CA SER A 191 21.93 13.85 -5.24
C SER A 191 20.92 14.15 -6.35
N HIS A 192 20.12 13.17 -6.75
CA HIS A 192 19.06 13.34 -7.77
C HIS A 192 17.95 14.24 -7.25
N GLU A 193 17.43 13.97 -6.06
CA GLU A 193 16.37 14.77 -5.42
C GLU A 193 16.80 16.23 -5.23
N ILE A 194 18.04 16.45 -4.81
CA ILE A 194 18.59 17.80 -4.64
C ILE A 194 18.63 18.54 -5.98
N LYS A 195 19.09 17.89 -7.05
CA LYS A 195 19.13 18.49 -8.39
C LYS A 195 17.76 18.82 -8.92
N ASP A 196 16.79 17.93 -8.72
CA ASP A 196 15.41 18.14 -9.16
C ASP A 196 14.76 19.29 -8.41
N ALA A 197 14.96 19.38 -7.08
CA ALA A 197 14.48 20.49 -6.28
C ALA A 197 15.07 21.83 -6.73
N CYS A 198 16.40 21.91 -6.94
CA CYS A 198 17.07 23.12 -7.44
C CYS A 198 16.56 23.53 -8.84
N SER A 199 16.31 22.54 -9.72
CA SER A 199 15.81 22.84 -11.09
C SER A 199 14.37 23.37 -11.11
N LEU A 200 13.57 23.09 -10.07
CA LEU A 200 12.23 23.63 -9.91
C LEU A 200 12.27 25.09 -9.43
N GLU A 201 13.20 25.46 -8.57
CA GLU A 201 13.38 26.86 -8.13
C GLU A 201 13.84 27.78 -9.27
N GLU A 202 14.64 27.28 -10.21
CA GLU A 202 15.08 28.08 -11.38
C GLU A 202 13.98 28.33 -12.41
N LYS A 203 12.82 27.66 -12.31
CA LYS A 203 11.68 27.81 -13.22
C LYS A 203 10.53 28.65 -12.66
N LEU A 204 10.65 29.12 -11.41
CA LEU A 204 9.72 30.03 -10.74
C LEU A 204 10.22 31.47 -10.81
#